data_02dc4b46ee228e2167f6a94654340ad0
#
_entry.id   02dc4b46ee228e2167f6a94654340ad0
#
_cell.length_a   1.000
_cell.length_b   1.000
_cell.length_c   1.000
_cell.angle_alpha   90.00
_cell.angle_beta   90.00
_cell.angle_gamma   90.00
#
_symmetry.space_group_name_H-M   'P 1'
#
loop_
_entity.id
_entity.type
_entity.pdbx_description
1 polymer ?
#
loop_
_entity_poly.entity_id
_entity_poly.type
_entity_poly.pdbx_seq_one_letter_code
_entity_poly.pdbx_strand_id
1 'polypeptide(L)'
;VEDATEIRRLLGYKDGTAGGMMTTQFVSVADTDTVGHAIEVLRELPEDHPSVHFVYVLDEYDKLVGVCSLRTLVLTDDKTPMSKCMYDDLITATPDETEEDVSADIFKYDLTAMPVVDERGTLLGIVTVDDAWDAIEDDVSSDKTKTSVWKWVGIATGAVIFLILYTLVVLQIAGFHWR
;
A
#
# COMPACT_ATOMS: atom_id res chain seq x y z
N VAL A 1 -4.80 1.18 -27.52
CA VAL A 1 -3.35 0.92 -27.73
C VAL A 1 -2.55 1.44 -26.52
N GLU A 2 -3.00 2.52 -25.88
CA GLU A 2 -2.41 3.06 -24.64
C GLU A 2 -2.50 2.08 -23.48
N ASP A 3 -3.66 1.49 -23.21
CA ASP A 3 -3.87 0.51 -22.14
C ASP A 3 -2.88 -0.67 -22.17
N ALA A 4 -2.55 -1.19 -23.36
CA ALA A 4 -1.65 -2.35 -23.46
C ALA A 4 -0.17 -1.99 -23.14
N THR A 5 0.22 -0.73 -23.33
CA THR A 5 1.57 -0.27 -23.01
C THR A 5 1.68 0.01 -21.51
N GLU A 6 0.65 0.55 -20.92
CA GLU A 6 0.53 0.83 -19.50
C GLU A 6 0.51 -0.48 -18.67
N ILE A 7 -0.33 -1.43 -19.09
CA ILE A 7 -0.35 -2.77 -18.47
C ILE A 7 1.03 -3.43 -18.54
N ARG A 8 1.75 -3.33 -19.67
CA ARG A 8 3.10 -3.88 -19.75
C ARG A 8 4.09 -3.19 -18.81
N ARG A 9 3.94 -1.89 -18.60
CA ARG A 9 4.79 -1.12 -17.69
C ARG A 9 4.52 -1.55 -16.25
N LEU A 10 3.26 -1.70 -15.87
CA LEU A 10 2.86 -2.17 -14.54
C LEU A 10 3.34 -3.60 -14.28
N LEU A 11 3.20 -4.51 -15.25
CA LEU A 11 3.71 -5.89 -15.15
C LEU A 11 5.25 -5.97 -15.07
N GLY A 12 5.98 -4.89 -15.32
CA GLY A 12 7.44 -4.81 -15.20
C GLY A 12 7.92 -4.53 -13.78
N TYR A 13 7.06 -4.06 -12.88
CA TYR A 13 7.42 -3.83 -11.48
C TYR A 13 7.35 -5.13 -10.68
N LYS A 14 8.17 -5.20 -9.64
CA LYS A 14 8.27 -6.38 -8.80
C LYS A 14 7.12 -6.42 -7.80
N ASP A 15 6.52 -7.59 -7.59
CA ASP A 15 5.56 -7.80 -6.51
C ASP A 15 6.20 -7.44 -5.14
N GLY A 16 5.41 -6.89 -4.23
CA GLY A 16 5.89 -6.45 -2.92
C GLY A 16 6.69 -5.14 -2.94
N THR A 17 6.48 -4.30 -3.97
CA THR A 17 7.08 -2.97 -4.07
C THR A 17 6.02 -1.91 -4.36
N ALA A 18 6.35 -0.62 -4.12
CA ALA A 18 5.47 0.50 -4.45
C ALA A 18 4.98 0.46 -5.91
N GLY A 19 5.86 0.12 -6.83
CA GLY A 19 5.53 -0.03 -8.24
C GLY A 19 4.55 -1.16 -8.53
N GLY A 20 4.61 -2.26 -7.75
CA GLY A 20 3.68 -3.39 -7.86
C GLY A 20 2.31 -3.10 -7.24
N MET A 21 2.27 -2.26 -6.18
CA MET A 21 1.03 -1.85 -5.49
C MET A 21 0.31 -0.70 -6.16
N MET A 22 1.05 0.20 -6.85
CA MET A 22 0.49 1.46 -7.34
C MET A 22 -0.61 1.26 -8.38
N THR A 23 -1.58 2.16 -8.37
CA THR A 23 -2.54 2.37 -9.46
C THR A 23 -2.14 3.59 -10.30
N THR A 24 -2.42 3.53 -11.61
CA THR A 24 -2.26 4.66 -12.53
C THR A 24 -3.56 5.46 -12.69
N GLN A 25 -4.62 5.07 -12.02
CA GLN A 25 -5.92 5.74 -12.03
C GLN A 25 -5.93 6.94 -11.06
N PHE A 26 -5.19 7.97 -11.41
CA PHE A 26 -5.15 9.26 -10.70
C PHE A 26 -5.51 10.41 -11.64
N VAL A 27 -5.92 11.54 -11.07
CA VAL A 27 -6.24 12.75 -11.82
C VAL A 27 -5.10 13.75 -11.70
N SER A 28 -4.61 14.24 -12.82
CA SER A 28 -3.56 15.26 -12.86
C SER A 28 -3.94 16.43 -13.76
N VAL A 29 -3.37 17.59 -13.44
CA VAL A 29 -3.50 18.84 -14.22
C VAL A 29 -2.16 19.57 -14.23
N ALA A 30 -1.97 20.51 -15.15
CA ALA A 30 -0.76 21.33 -15.19
C ALA A 30 -0.76 22.37 -14.06
N ASP A 31 0.41 22.79 -13.60
CA ASP A 31 0.61 23.85 -12.59
C ASP A 31 0.10 25.23 -13.07
N THR A 32 0.05 25.41 -14.37
CA THR A 32 -0.47 26.59 -15.07
C THR A 32 -2.00 26.58 -15.23
N ASP A 33 -2.64 25.41 -15.08
CA ASP A 33 -4.09 25.29 -15.15
C ASP A 33 -4.77 26.01 -13.99
N THR A 34 -6.07 26.28 -14.15
CA THR A 34 -6.88 26.92 -13.13
C THR A 34 -7.67 25.88 -12.32
N VAL A 35 -8.08 26.26 -11.12
CA VAL A 35 -9.00 25.47 -10.28
C VAL A 35 -10.27 25.09 -11.04
N GLY A 36 -10.84 26.01 -11.81
CA GLY A 36 -12.02 25.76 -12.63
C GLY A 36 -11.78 24.64 -13.65
N HIS A 37 -10.62 24.64 -14.32
CA HIS A 37 -10.26 23.55 -15.24
C HIS A 37 -10.10 22.21 -14.52
N ALA A 38 -9.44 22.18 -13.37
CA ALA A 38 -9.32 20.97 -12.57
C ALA A 38 -10.69 20.40 -12.15
N ILE A 39 -11.66 21.28 -11.82
CA ILE A 39 -13.03 20.87 -11.52
C ILE A 39 -13.76 20.33 -12.75
N GLU A 40 -13.51 20.89 -13.93
CA GLU A 40 -14.06 20.37 -15.20
C GLU A 40 -13.54 18.99 -15.50
N VAL A 41 -12.23 18.76 -15.39
CA VAL A 41 -11.61 17.43 -15.54
C VAL A 41 -12.24 16.41 -14.60
N LEU A 42 -12.44 16.77 -13.34
CA LEU A 42 -13.09 15.88 -12.34
C LEU A 42 -14.53 15.55 -12.71
N ARG A 43 -15.28 16.45 -13.33
CA ARG A 43 -16.68 16.23 -13.77
C ARG A 43 -16.80 15.32 -14.98
N GLU A 44 -15.73 15.21 -15.77
CA GLU A 44 -15.68 14.38 -16.98
C GLU A 44 -15.24 12.94 -16.67
N LEU A 45 -14.85 12.64 -15.42
CA LEU A 45 -14.48 11.27 -15.03
C LEU A 45 -15.67 10.33 -15.17
N PRO A 46 -15.44 9.08 -15.61
CA PRO A 46 -16.44 8.04 -15.63
C PRO A 46 -17.00 7.74 -14.22
N GLU A 47 -18.25 7.28 -14.14
CA GLU A 47 -18.89 6.95 -12.84
C GLU A 47 -18.19 5.82 -12.09
N ASP A 48 -17.48 4.93 -12.80
CA ASP A 48 -16.71 3.81 -12.26
C ASP A 48 -15.25 4.17 -11.95
N HIS A 49 -14.86 5.45 -12.13
CA HIS A 49 -13.52 5.89 -11.73
C HIS A 49 -13.35 5.77 -10.20
N PRO A 50 -12.23 5.24 -9.71
CA PRO A 50 -11.94 5.16 -8.28
C PRO A 50 -12.10 6.51 -7.58
N SER A 51 -12.38 6.47 -6.27
CA SER A 51 -12.56 7.67 -5.46
C SER A 51 -11.34 8.61 -5.57
N VAL A 52 -11.59 9.85 -5.97
CA VAL A 52 -10.56 10.88 -6.09
C VAL A 52 -10.56 11.73 -4.82
N HIS A 53 -9.45 11.76 -4.10
CA HIS A 53 -9.27 12.62 -2.93
C HIS A 53 -8.41 13.84 -3.25
N PHE A 54 -7.50 13.70 -4.20
CA PHE A 54 -6.54 14.70 -4.62
C PHE A 54 -6.46 14.80 -6.14
N VAL A 55 -6.12 16.00 -6.61
CA VAL A 55 -5.66 16.24 -7.97
C VAL A 55 -4.16 16.52 -7.90
N TYR A 56 -3.39 15.78 -8.69
CA TYR A 56 -1.94 15.90 -8.76
C TYR A 56 -1.56 17.00 -9.74
N VAL A 57 -0.61 17.83 -9.36
CA VAL A 57 -0.18 18.98 -10.17
C VAL A 57 1.18 18.69 -10.76
N LEU A 58 1.26 18.76 -12.09
CA LEU A 58 2.48 18.44 -12.86
C LEU A 58 3.05 19.70 -13.50
N ASP A 59 4.37 19.74 -13.67
CA ASP A 59 5.04 20.77 -14.47
C ASP A 59 5.05 20.42 -15.98
N GLU A 60 5.68 21.26 -16.79
CA GLU A 60 5.81 21.06 -18.25
C GLU A 60 6.63 19.81 -18.65
N TYR A 61 7.27 19.13 -17.70
CA TYR A 61 8.08 17.90 -17.88
C TYR A 61 7.43 16.68 -17.25
N ASP A 62 6.13 16.73 -16.93
CA ASP A 62 5.35 15.69 -16.23
C ASP A 62 5.88 15.36 -14.81
N LYS A 63 6.63 16.27 -14.19
CA LYS A 63 7.08 16.10 -12.81
C LYS A 63 5.99 16.51 -11.85
N LEU A 64 5.85 15.73 -10.80
CA LEU A 64 4.98 16.06 -9.69
C LEU A 64 5.53 17.27 -8.92
N VAL A 65 4.79 18.37 -8.91
CA VAL A 65 5.16 19.61 -8.23
C VAL A 65 4.21 19.96 -7.07
N GLY A 66 3.07 19.29 -6.97
CA GLY A 66 2.14 19.50 -5.87
C GLY A 66 0.91 18.62 -5.94
N VAL A 67 0.09 18.70 -4.88
CA VAL A 67 -1.24 18.09 -4.82
C VAL A 67 -2.26 19.11 -4.34
N CYS A 68 -3.48 18.99 -4.83
CA CYS A 68 -4.59 19.81 -4.37
C CYS A 68 -5.76 18.92 -3.93
N SER A 69 -6.23 19.09 -2.68
CA SER A 69 -7.38 18.33 -2.20
C SER A 69 -8.69 18.81 -2.84
N LEU A 70 -9.66 17.91 -3.02
CA LEU A 70 -11.00 18.30 -3.48
C LEU A 70 -11.60 19.42 -2.63
N ARG A 71 -11.36 19.40 -1.32
CA ARG A 71 -11.80 20.48 -0.41
C ARG A 71 -11.19 21.82 -0.79
N THR A 72 -9.90 21.84 -1.09
CA THR A 72 -9.20 23.07 -1.50
C THR A 72 -9.77 23.59 -2.81
N LEU A 73 -9.99 22.70 -3.80
CA LEU A 73 -10.59 23.10 -5.08
C LEU A 73 -11.95 23.74 -4.90
N VAL A 74 -12.83 23.15 -4.09
CA VAL A 74 -14.21 23.67 -3.86
C VAL A 74 -14.20 25.02 -3.14
N LEU A 75 -13.19 25.31 -2.29
CA LEU A 75 -13.11 26.53 -1.51
C LEU A 75 -12.31 27.66 -2.19
N THR A 76 -11.66 27.37 -3.31
CA THR A 76 -10.80 28.31 -4.05
C THR A 76 -11.54 28.86 -5.28
N ASP A 77 -11.25 30.12 -5.65
CA ASP A 77 -11.84 30.73 -6.84
C ASP A 77 -11.39 30.03 -8.11
N ASP A 78 -12.32 29.76 -9.03
CA ASP A 78 -12.13 29.02 -10.27
C ASP A 78 -10.98 29.57 -11.15
N LYS A 79 -10.66 30.86 -11.04
CA LYS A 79 -9.63 31.50 -11.84
C LYS A 79 -8.24 31.40 -11.21
N THR A 80 -8.12 30.84 -10.02
CA THR A 80 -6.85 30.67 -9.32
C THR A 80 -6.00 29.61 -10.04
N PRO A 81 -4.72 29.89 -10.39
CA PRO A 81 -3.82 28.88 -10.92
C PRO A 81 -3.55 27.79 -9.89
N MET A 82 -3.39 26.54 -10.33
CA MET A 82 -3.11 25.39 -9.47
C MET A 82 -1.83 25.57 -8.64
N SER A 83 -0.80 26.19 -9.22
CA SER A 83 0.46 26.54 -8.52
C SER A 83 0.29 27.48 -7.32
N LYS A 84 -0.89 28.10 -7.11
CA LYS A 84 -1.18 28.98 -5.97
C LYS A 84 -1.99 28.32 -4.86
N CYS A 85 -2.62 27.19 -5.13
CA CYS A 85 -3.47 26.48 -4.18
C CYS A 85 -3.03 25.05 -3.88
N MET A 86 -2.03 24.54 -4.61
CA MET A 86 -1.44 23.23 -4.36
C MET A 86 -0.60 23.24 -3.06
N TYR A 87 -0.46 22.07 -2.50
CA TYR A 87 0.51 21.76 -1.43
C TYR A 87 1.73 21.12 -2.09
N ASP A 88 2.92 21.62 -1.80
CA ASP A 88 4.19 21.26 -2.46
C ASP A 88 5.20 20.51 -1.57
N ASP A 89 4.92 20.39 -0.26
CA ASP A 89 5.73 19.58 0.66
C ASP A 89 5.25 18.12 0.63
N LEU A 90 5.64 17.40 -0.42
CA LEU A 90 5.13 16.07 -0.74
C LEU A 90 5.99 14.95 -0.15
N ILE A 91 5.34 13.93 0.38
CA ILE A 91 5.94 12.64 0.69
C ILE A 91 5.67 11.73 -0.50
N THR A 92 6.71 11.20 -1.11
CA THR A 92 6.64 10.36 -2.32
C THR A 92 7.43 9.09 -2.12
N ALA A 93 7.05 8.01 -2.80
CA ALA A 93 7.81 6.76 -2.87
C ALA A 93 8.49 6.61 -4.22
N THR A 94 9.54 5.80 -4.28
CA THR A 94 10.12 5.30 -5.54
C THR A 94 9.52 3.93 -5.88
N PRO A 95 9.50 3.52 -7.16
CA PRO A 95 8.87 2.24 -7.55
C PRO A 95 9.49 1.00 -6.90
N ASP A 96 10.76 1.08 -6.49
CA ASP A 96 11.52 -0.03 -5.92
C ASP A 96 11.42 -0.10 -4.39
N GLU A 97 10.81 0.88 -3.73
CA GLU A 97 10.57 0.84 -2.28
C GLU A 97 9.65 -0.33 -1.92
N THR A 98 9.90 -0.95 -0.75
CA THR A 98 9.11 -2.10 -0.30
C THR A 98 7.70 -1.69 0.12
N GLU A 99 6.74 -2.59 -0.03
CA GLU A 99 5.36 -2.34 0.42
C GLU A 99 5.28 -2.05 1.92
N GLU A 100 6.16 -2.67 2.73
CA GLU A 100 6.22 -2.41 4.16
C GLU A 100 6.66 -0.99 4.48
N ASP A 101 7.71 -0.47 3.80
CA ASP A 101 8.21 0.89 4.01
C ASP A 101 7.17 1.93 3.56
N VAL A 102 6.55 1.71 2.39
CA VAL A 102 5.50 2.59 1.84
C VAL A 102 4.27 2.61 2.77
N SER A 103 3.82 1.44 3.22
CA SER A 103 2.68 1.32 4.14
C SER A 103 3.00 1.99 5.48
N ALA A 104 4.20 1.78 6.03
CA ALA A 104 4.64 2.43 7.26
C ALA A 104 4.63 3.97 7.14
N ASP A 105 5.09 4.51 6.02
CA ASP A 105 5.09 5.95 5.80
C ASP A 105 3.67 6.51 5.55
N ILE A 106 2.78 5.80 4.85
CA ILE A 106 1.36 6.18 4.70
C ILE A 106 0.71 6.33 6.08
N PHE A 107 0.89 5.36 6.99
CA PHE A 107 0.30 5.42 8.34
C PHE A 107 0.99 6.44 9.25
N LYS A 108 2.30 6.57 9.18
CA LYS A 108 3.08 7.51 9.99
C LYS A 108 2.71 8.97 9.70
N TYR A 109 2.43 9.28 8.43
CA TYR A 109 2.12 10.63 7.99
C TYR A 109 0.62 10.88 7.75
N ASP A 110 -0.23 9.89 8.08
CA ASP A 110 -1.71 9.96 7.92
C ASP A 110 -2.12 10.31 6.48
N LEU A 111 -1.47 9.66 5.51
CA LEU A 111 -1.72 9.90 4.09
C LEU A 111 -2.92 9.06 3.61
N THR A 112 -3.75 9.65 2.75
CA THR A 112 -4.83 8.92 2.06
C THR A 112 -4.31 8.21 0.81
N ALA A 113 -3.27 8.77 0.18
CA ALA A 113 -2.55 8.19 -0.93
C ALA A 113 -1.13 8.75 -0.99
N MET A 114 -0.17 7.94 -1.44
CA MET A 114 1.22 8.30 -1.62
C MET A 114 1.59 8.28 -3.10
N PRO A 115 2.07 9.38 -3.68
CA PRO A 115 2.56 9.40 -5.06
C PRO A 115 3.83 8.57 -5.22
N VAL A 116 3.92 7.82 -6.31
CA VAL A 116 5.11 7.08 -6.72
C VAL A 116 5.75 7.82 -7.89
N VAL A 117 7.01 8.20 -7.72
CA VAL A 117 7.75 8.98 -8.72
C VAL A 117 9.03 8.29 -9.14
N ASP A 118 9.46 8.51 -10.38
CA ASP A 118 10.76 8.05 -10.86
C ASP A 118 11.92 8.94 -10.35
N GLU A 119 13.16 8.58 -10.70
CA GLU A 119 14.37 9.34 -10.36
C GLU A 119 14.38 10.79 -10.90
N ARG A 120 13.51 11.10 -11.87
CA ARG A 120 13.36 12.45 -12.44
C ARG A 120 12.25 13.25 -11.77
N GLY A 121 11.48 12.60 -10.89
CA GLY A 121 10.30 13.17 -10.24
C GLY A 121 9.01 13.05 -11.07
N THR A 122 9.02 12.27 -12.17
CA THR A 122 7.83 12.02 -12.98
C THR A 122 6.84 11.16 -12.20
N LEU A 123 5.58 11.56 -12.16
CA LEU A 123 4.52 10.78 -11.49
C LEU A 123 4.22 9.50 -12.28
N LEU A 124 4.42 8.36 -11.65
CA LEU A 124 4.19 7.03 -12.23
C LEU A 124 2.83 6.44 -11.84
N GLY A 125 2.41 6.69 -10.61
CA GLY A 125 1.18 6.16 -10.03
C GLY A 125 1.00 6.64 -8.60
N ILE A 126 0.03 6.07 -7.91
CA ILE A 126 -0.26 6.34 -6.51
C ILE A 126 -0.50 5.02 -5.77
N VAL A 127 -0.05 4.92 -4.53
CA VAL A 127 -0.44 3.85 -3.60
C VAL A 127 -1.49 4.42 -2.66
N THR A 128 -2.64 3.79 -2.60
CA THR A 128 -3.75 4.22 -1.72
C THR A 128 -3.62 3.61 -0.33
N VAL A 129 -4.23 4.24 0.66
CA VAL A 129 -4.24 3.73 2.04
C VAL A 129 -4.90 2.34 2.13
N ASP A 130 -5.88 2.06 1.27
CA ASP A 130 -6.58 0.76 1.25
C ASP A 130 -5.61 -0.35 0.84
N ASP A 131 -4.80 -0.14 -0.22
CA ASP A 131 -3.77 -1.09 -0.67
C ASP A 131 -2.68 -1.27 0.41
N ALA A 132 -2.31 -0.19 1.11
CA ALA A 132 -1.37 -0.25 2.22
C ALA A 132 -1.89 -1.07 3.42
N TRP A 133 -3.20 -1.09 3.68
CA TRP A 133 -3.83 -1.94 4.69
C TRP A 133 -3.74 -3.42 4.31
N ASP A 134 -4.05 -3.76 3.07
CA ASP A 134 -4.03 -5.14 2.57
C ASP A 134 -2.62 -5.74 2.68
N ALA A 135 -1.58 -4.97 2.37
CA ALA A 135 -0.18 -5.37 2.51
C ALA A 135 0.19 -5.76 3.95
N ILE A 136 -0.30 -5.02 4.95
CA ILE A 136 -0.04 -5.34 6.37
C ILE A 136 -0.83 -6.57 6.85
N GLU A 137 -2.08 -6.76 6.38
CA GLU A 137 -2.88 -7.92 6.75
C GLU A 137 -2.26 -9.23 6.25
N ASP A 138 -1.69 -9.24 5.07
CA ASP A 138 -1.01 -10.41 4.50
C ASP A 138 0.24 -10.79 5.30
N ASP A 139 1.02 -9.84 5.75
CA ASP A 139 2.21 -10.07 6.59
C ASP A 139 1.83 -10.63 7.97
N VAL A 140 0.82 -10.06 8.62
CA VAL A 140 0.32 -10.55 9.92
C VAL A 140 -0.31 -11.92 9.81
N SER A 141 -0.95 -12.26 8.70
CA SER A 141 -1.56 -13.58 8.46
C SER A 141 -0.50 -14.65 8.20
N SER A 142 0.58 -14.32 7.51
CA SER A 142 1.69 -15.24 7.22
C SER A 142 2.47 -15.61 8.49
N ASP A 143 2.65 -14.68 9.43
CA ASP A 143 3.36 -14.91 10.70
C ASP A 143 2.51 -15.70 11.72
N LYS A 144 1.18 -15.48 11.76
CA LYS A 144 0.26 -16.25 12.62
C LYS A 144 0.23 -17.74 12.29
N THR A 145 0.35 -18.13 11.02
CA THR A 145 0.38 -19.54 10.63
C THR A 145 1.67 -20.25 11.08
N LYS A 146 2.82 -19.59 11.01
CA LYS A 146 4.10 -20.17 11.46
C LYS A 146 4.14 -20.38 12.98
N THR A 147 3.76 -19.39 13.76
CA THR A 147 3.78 -19.47 15.23
C THR A 147 2.74 -20.43 15.80
N SER A 148 1.57 -20.56 15.17
CA SER A 148 0.52 -21.49 15.61
C SER A 148 0.93 -22.96 15.45
N VAL A 149 1.50 -23.34 14.31
CA VAL A 149 1.91 -24.74 14.04
C VAL A 149 3.00 -25.19 15.01
N TRP A 150 4.00 -24.37 15.29
CA TRP A 150 5.08 -24.72 16.22
C TRP A 150 4.59 -24.84 17.68
N LYS A 151 3.62 -24.04 18.11
CA LYS A 151 2.99 -24.17 19.43
C LYS A 151 2.24 -25.50 19.56
N TRP A 152 1.47 -25.90 18.56
CA TRP A 152 0.75 -27.17 18.57
C TRP A 152 1.69 -28.37 18.49
N VAL A 153 2.76 -28.30 17.70
CA VAL A 153 3.80 -29.34 17.65
C VAL A 153 4.49 -29.48 19.02
N GLY A 154 4.83 -28.38 19.71
CA GLY A 154 5.43 -28.41 21.04
C GLY A 154 4.51 -29.04 22.11
N ILE A 155 3.21 -28.72 22.07
CA ILE A 155 2.22 -29.30 23.00
C ILE A 155 2.02 -30.79 22.73
N ALA A 156 1.93 -31.21 21.46
CA ALA A 156 1.73 -32.60 21.08
C ALA A 156 2.94 -33.49 21.48
N THR A 157 4.17 -33.00 21.21
CA THR A 157 5.39 -33.74 21.65
C THR A 157 5.53 -33.80 23.17
N GLY A 158 5.19 -32.74 23.89
CA GLY A 158 5.17 -32.73 25.35
C GLY A 158 4.18 -33.73 25.96
N ALA A 159 2.97 -33.80 25.38
CA ALA A 159 1.94 -34.76 25.83
C ALA A 159 2.35 -36.21 25.59
N VAL A 160 2.98 -36.53 24.45
CA VAL A 160 3.49 -37.86 24.14
C VAL A 160 4.61 -38.28 25.11
N ILE A 161 5.55 -37.39 25.38
CA ILE A 161 6.65 -37.65 26.33
C ILE A 161 6.08 -37.87 27.76
N PHE A 162 5.12 -37.07 28.16
CA PHE A 162 4.46 -37.23 29.47
C PHE A 162 3.74 -38.55 29.60
N LEU A 163 3.02 -39.00 28.57
CA LEU A 163 2.33 -40.28 28.51
C LEU A 163 3.30 -41.46 28.61
N ILE A 164 4.44 -41.40 27.93
CA ILE A 164 5.49 -42.41 27.97
C ILE A 164 6.09 -42.50 29.37
N LEU A 165 6.43 -41.36 29.98
CA LEU A 165 6.98 -41.33 31.33
C LEU A 165 5.96 -41.84 32.37
N TYR A 166 4.69 -41.48 32.25
CA TYR A 166 3.63 -41.95 33.12
C TYR A 166 3.44 -43.45 33.04
N THR A 167 3.43 -44.03 31.81
CA THR A 167 3.33 -45.47 31.62
C THR A 167 4.52 -46.23 32.20
N LEU A 168 5.74 -45.71 32.07
CA LEU A 168 6.93 -46.30 32.66
C LEU A 168 6.89 -46.31 34.19
N VAL A 169 6.43 -45.22 34.81
CA VAL A 169 6.27 -45.13 36.26
C VAL A 169 5.20 -46.10 36.77
N VAL A 170 4.07 -46.20 36.07
CA VAL A 170 2.97 -47.14 36.45
C VAL A 170 3.45 -48.59 36.34
N LEU A 171 4.20 -48.95 35.31
CA LEU A 171 4.79 -50.29 35.12
C LEU A 171 5.79 -50.62 36.23
N GLN A 172 6.59 -49.65 36.68
CA GLN A 172 7.54 -49.85 37.78
C GLN A 172 6.80 -50.06 39.14
N ILE A 173 5.73 -49.30 39.41
CA ILE A 173 4.93 -49.43 40.63
C ILE A 173 4.13 -50.76 40.62
N ALA A 174 3.66 -51.21 39.46
CA ALA A 174 2.95 -52.48 39.29
C ALA A 174 3.84 -53.72 39.41
N GLY A 175 5.15 -53.55 39.67
CA GLY A 175 6.06 -54.67 39.92
C GLY A 175 6.39 -55.50 38.68
N PHE A 176 6.22 -54.96 37.48
CA PHE A 176 6.53 -55.66 36.23
C PHE A 176 8.04 -55.60 35.96
N HIS A 177 8.76 -56.59 36.50
CA HIS A 177 10.19 -56.80 36.16
C HIS A 177 10.29 -57.55 34.85
N TRP A 178 10.86 -56.95 33.86
CA TRP A 178 11.28 -57.67 32.67
C TRP A 178 12.46 -58.60 33.03
N ARG A 179 12.25 -59.92 32.96
CA ARG A 179 13.31 -60.94 33.00
C ARG A 179 13.74 -61.21 31.57
#